data_d25633e37e70f8edee827c5d4a5df9f9
#
_entry.id   d25633e37e70f8edee827c5d4a5df9f9
#
_cell.length_a   1.000
_cell.length_b   1.000
_cell.length_c   1.000
_cell.angle_alpha   90.00
_cell.angle_beta   90.00
_cell.angle_gamma   90.00
#
_symmetry.space_group_name_H-M   'P 1'
#
loop_
_entity.id
_entity.type
_entity.pdbx_description
1 polymer ?
#
loop_
_entity_poly.entity_id
_entity_poly.type
_entity_poly.pdbx_seq_one_letter_code
_entity_poly.pdbx_strand_id
1 'polypeptide(L)'
;MPFDFAHDSVSPASVLRSARQRRGARSHLTGLAAEDAVCRRYLAAGYDLVARRKRCPEGEIDLLLRQGGVLVAVEVKSSMTHHLAWEHATEAQLTRVSMACERCMLEMAGDGIADMRLDLALVDARGRVEVMEAFIHY
;
A
#
# COMPACT_ATOMS: atom_id res chain seq x y z
N MET A 1 -17.33 6.06 -10.13
CA MET A 1 -17.68 7.42 -9.72
C MET A 1 -18.21 8.21 -10.91
N PRO A 2 -19.47 8.53 -10.96
CA PRO A 2 -19.99 9.30 -12.06
C PRO A 2 -19.56 10.76 -11.95
N PHE A 3 -19.14 11.30 -13.07
CA PHE A 3 -18.87 12.72 -13.21
C PHE A 3 -19.89 13.28 -14.19
N ASP A 4 -20.52 14.35 -13.80
CA ASP A 4 -21.46 15.02 -14.68
C ASP A 4 -20.72 16.00 -15.58
N PHE A 5 -20.75 15.75 -16.85
CA PHE A 5 -20.12 16.57 -17.87
C PHE A 5 -21.11 17.45 -18.62
N ALA A 6 -22.38 17.44 -18.22
CA ALA A 6 -23.42 18.13 -18.94
C ALA A 6 -23.54 19.61 -18.61
N HIS A 7 -22.66 20.13 -17.77
CA HIS A 7 -22.68 21.54 -17.36
C HIS A 7 -21.91 22.40 -18.36
N ASP A 8 -22.63 22.98 -19.29
CA ASP A 8 -22.04 23.78 -20.37
C ASP A 8 -21.49 25.13 -19.93
N SER A 9 -21.83 25.56 -18.71
CA SER A 9 -21.46 26.89 -18.20
C SER A 9 -20.41 26.87 -17.10
N VAL A 10 -19.60 25.81 -17.03
CA VAL A 10 -18.57 25.71 -16.00
C VAL A 10 -17.39 26.63 -16.28
N SER A 11 -16.93 27.29 -15.22
CA SER A 11 -15.73 28.15 -15.27
C SER A 11 -14.47 27.28 -15.47
N PRO A 12 -13.37 27.85 -16.00
CA PRO A 12 -12.10 27.14 -16.08
C PRO A 12 -11.65 26.53 -14.76
N ALA A 13 -11.88 27.22 -13.64
CA ALA A 13 -11.54 26.69 -12.31
C ALA A 13 -12.37 25.46 -11.97
N SER A 14 -13.66 25.42 -12.33
CA SER A 14 -14.52 24.26 -12.12
C SER A 14 -14.05 23.07 -12.97
N VAL A 15 -13.66 23.32 -14.21
CA VAL A 15 -13.12 22.27 -15.11
C VAL A 15 -11.85 21.68 -14.52
N LEU A 16 -10.95 22.50 -13.99
CA LEU A 16 -9.72 22.03 -13.35
C LEU A 16 -9.99 21.19 -12.11
N ARG A 17 -10.96 21.58 -11.28
CA ARG A 17 -11.35 20.80 -10.11
C ARG A 17 -11.90 19.43 -10.51
N SER A 18 -12.77 19.37 -11.51
CA SER A 18 -13.31 18.13 -12.03
C SER A 18 -12.22 17.20 -12.55
N ALA A 19 -11.24 17.74 -13.26
CA ALA A 19 -10.09 16.98 -13.74
C ALA A 19 -9.25 16.41 -12.60
N ARG A 20 -9.03 17.20 -11.53
CA ARG A 20 -8.32 16.74 -10.32
C ARG A 20 -9.09 15.63 -9.61
N GLN A 21 -10.41 15.77 -9.48
CA GLN A 21 -11.26 14.76 -8.86
C GLN A 21 -11.20 13.44 -9.62
N ARG A 22 -11.25 13.49 -10.95
CA ARG A 22 -11.14 12.28 -11.78
C ARG A 22 -9.80 11.60 -11.63
N ARG A 23 -8.70 12.37 -11.62
CA ARG A 23 -7.36 11.82 -11.39
C ARG A 23 -7.24 11.21 -10.00
N GLY A 24 -7.77 11.87 -8.98
CA GLY A 24 -7.78 11.36 -7.62
C GLY A 24 -8.55 10.05 -7.49
N ALA A 25 -9.74 9.98 -8.12
CA ALA A 25 -10.55 8.76 -8.11
C ALA A 25 -9.84 7.60 -8.82
N ARG A 26 -9.22 7.86 -9.99
CA ARG A 26 -8.46 6.83 -10.71
C ARG A 26 -7.24 6.37 -9.93
N SER A 27 -6.51 7.29 -9.29
CA SER A 27 -5.35 6.95 -8.46
C SER A 27 -5.77 6.10 -7.27
N HIS A 28 -6.90 6.41 -6.64
CA HIS A 28 -7.44 5.64 -5.53
C HIS A 28 -7.80 4.21 -5.97
N LEU A 29 -8.54 4.08 -7.08
CA LEU A 29 -8.91 2.77 -7.63
C LEU A 29 -7.69 1.94 -8.03
N THR A 30 -6.68 2.57 -8.64
CA THR A 30 -5.43 1.92 -8.99
C THR A 30 -4.69 1.43 -7.76
N GLY A 31 -4.68 2.25 -6.69
CA GLY A 31 -4.09 1.88 -5.40
C GLY A 31 -4.77 0.66 -4.79
N LEU A 32 -6.11 0.62 -4.79
CA LEU A 32 -6.88 -0.52 -4.29
C LEU A 32 -6.59 -1.78 -5.11
N ALA A 33 -6.57 -1.67 -6.43
CA ALA A 33 -6.27 -2.79 -7.31
C ALA A 33 -4.85 -3.32 -7.09
N ALA A 34 -3.89 -2.43 -6.88
CA ALA A 34 -2.51 -2.80 -6.58
C ALA A 34 -2.41 -3.56 -5.26
N GLU A 35 -3.05 -3.06 -4.20
CA GLU A 35 -3.10 -3.74 -2.90
C GLU A 35 -3.74 -5.12 -3.02
N ASP A 36 -4.84 -5.24 -3.78
CA ASP A 36 -5.50 -6.53 -4.02
C ASP A 36 -4.57 -7.53 -4.70
N ALA A 37 -3.86 -7.09 -5.72
CA ALA A 37 -2.92 -7.95 -6.45
C ALA A 37 -1.79 -8.45 -5.54
N VAL A 38 -1.23 -7.56 -4.73
CA VAL A 38 -0.18 -7.89 -3.77
C VAL A 38 -0.71 -8.85 -2.70
N CYS A 39 -1.89 -8.57 -2.15
CA CYS A 39 -2.52 -9.42 -1.14
C CYS A 39 -2.70 -10.85 -1.67
N ARG A 40 -3.27 -10.99 -2.87
CA ARG A 40 -3.45 -12.31 -3.50
C ARG A 40 -2.13 -13.07 -3.64
N ARG A 41 -1.07 -12.37 -4.01
CA ARG A 41 0.25 -13.01 -4.15
C ARG A 41 0.75 -13.56 -2.82
N TYR A 42 0.63 -12.80 -1.73
CA TYR A 42 1.04 -13.27 -0.41
C TYR A 42 0.19 -14.43 0.09
N LEU A 43 -1.12 -14.36 -0.08
CA LEU A 43 -2.01 -15.44 0.32
C LEU A 43 -1.71 -16.74 -0.44
N ALA A 44 -1.43 -16.64 -1.75
CA ALA A 44 -1.04 -17.77 -2.57
C ALA A 44 0.29 -18.38 -2.12
N ALA A 45 1.18 -17.58 -1.53
CA ALA A 45 2.46 -18.04 -0.98
C ALA A 45 2.34 -18.59 0.45
N GLY A 46 1.14 -18.67 1.01
CA GLY A 46 0.90 -19.26 2.31
C GLY A 46 0.93 -18.29 3.50
N TYR A 47 0.95 -16.99 3.25
CA TYR A 47 0.86 -16.00 4.31
C TYR A 47 -0.60 -15.82 4.75
N ASP A 48 -0.79 -15.47 6.02
CA ASP A 48 -2.10 -15.11 6.56
C ASP A 48 -2.26 -13.60 6.62
N LEU A 49 -3.42 -13.10 6.23
CA LEU A 49 -3.71 -11.68 6.31
C LEU A 49 -4.13 -11.32 7.74
N VAL A 50 -3.43 -10.36 8.35
CA VAL A 50 -3.77 -9.83 9.68
C VAL A 50 -4.67 -8.61 9.54
N ALA A 51 -4.29 -7.66 8.68
CA ALA A 51 -5.06 -6.44 8.47
C ALA A 51 -4.70 -5.78 7.14
N ARG A 52 -5.63 -5.01 6.62
CA ARG A 52 -5.39 -4.11 5.48
C ARG A 52 -5.61 -2.68 5.96
N ARG A 53 -4.75 -1.77 5.50
CA ARG A 53 -4.82 -0.34 5.81
C ARG A 53 -4.93 -0.08 7.30
N LYS A 54 -4.05 -0.74 8.04
CA LYS A 54 -4.03 -0.59 9.48
C LYS A 54 -3.46 0.78 9.85
N ARG A 55 -4.26 1.59 10.51
CA ARG A 55 -3.85 2.90 10.99
C ARG A 55 -3.22 2.79 12.36
N CYS A 56 -2.05 3.38 12.49
CA CYS A 56 -1.31 3.49 13.74
C CYS A 56 -0.88 4.95 13.94
N PRO A 57 -0.56 5.37 15.16
CA PRO A 57 -0.08 6.74 15.39
C PRO A 57 1.15 7.09 14.54
N GLU A 58 2.01 6.10 14.25
CA GLU A 58 3.22 6.28 13.47
C GLU A 58 2.96 6.40 11.97
N GLY A 59 1.92 5.75 11.46
CA GLY A 59 1.58 5.73 10.05
C GLY A 59 0.63 4.60 9.69
N GLU A 60 0.27 4.50 8.42
CA GLU A 60 -0.62 3.46 7.92
C GLU A 60 0.21 2.33 7.29
N ILE A 61 -0.17 1.09 7.60
CA ILE A 61 0.40 -0.11 6.98
C ILE A 61 -0.59 -0.58 5.91
N ASP A 62 -0.15 -0.65 4.66
CA ASP A 62 -1.02 -1.05 3.55
C ASP A 62 -1.52 -2.49 3.72
N LEU A 63 -0.61 -3.43 3.97
CA LEU A 63 -0.93 -4.82 4.24
C LEU A 63 -0.09 -5.29 5.43
N LEU A 64 -0.74 -5.94 6.38
CA LEU A 64 -0.09 -6.59 7.49
C LEU A 64 -0.39 -8.08 7.42
N LEU A 65 0.65 -8.88 7.27
CA LEU A 65 0.52 -10.33 7.09
C LEU A 65 1.39 -11.02 8.12
N ARG A 66 1.21 -12.33 8.26
CA ARG A 66 2.09 -13.15 9.08
C ARG A 66 2.37 -14.48 8.43
N GLN A 67 3.54 -14.99 8.69
CA GLN A 67 3.91 -16.36 8.35
C GLN A 67 4.67 -16.93 9.55
N GLY A 68 4.06 -17.90 10.22
CA GLY A 68 4.59 -18.41 11.49
C GLY A 68 4.70 -17.30 12.51
N GLY A 69 5.87 -17.17 13.13
CA GLY A 69 6.16 -16.13 14.13
C GLY A 69 6.64 -14.80 13.55
N VAL A 70 6.61 -14.62 12.24
CA VAL A 70 7.08 -13.39 11.58
C VAL A 70 5.89 -12.53 11.13
N LEU A 71 5.87 -11.29 11.57
CA LEU A 71 4.92 -10.28 11.14
C LEU A 71 5.53 -9.51 9.97
N VAL A 72 4.78 -9.40 8.88
CA VAL A 72 5.26 -8.76 7.64
C VAL A 72 4.39 -7.56 7.33
N ALA A 73 4.98 -6.38 7.38
CA ALA A 73 4.34 -5.17 6.89
C ALA A 73 4.74 -4.96 5.43
N VAL A 74 3.79 -4.71 4.57
CA VAL A 74 4.03 -4.49 3.14
C VAL A 74 3.60 -3.08 2.78
N GLU A 75 4.53 -2.30 2.26
CA GLU A 75 4.26 -1.03 1.61
C GLU A 75 4.04 -1.28 0.13
N VAL A 76 2.90 -0.87 -0.40
CA VAL A 76 2.54 -1.09 -1.80
C VAL A 76 2.69 0.22 -2.57
N LYS A 77 3.49 0.19 -3.62
CA LYS A 77 3.66 1.32 -4.54
C LYS A 77 3.31 0.88 -5.95
N SER A 78 2.52 1.70 -6.64
CA SER A 78 2.15 1.44 -8.02
C SER A 78 2.50 2.63 -8.91
N SER A 79 2.90 2.34 -10.15
CA SER A 79 3.16 3.35 -11.17
C SER A 79 3.16 2.67 -12.55
N MET A 80 3.54 3.40 -13.58
CA MET A 80 3.60 2.85 -14.95
C MET A 80 4.61 1.70 -15.05
N THR A 81 5.71 1.79 -14.31
CA THR A 81 6.77 0.77 -14.27
C THR A 81 7.15 0.48 -12.82
N HIS A 82 7.81 -0.66 -12.59
CA HIS A 82 8.35 -0.99 -11.27
C HIS A 82 9.37 0.04 -10.81
N HIS A 83 10.21 0.53 -11.70
CA HIS A 83 11.21 1.55 -11.38
C HIS A 83 10.57 2.85 -10.87
N LEU A 84 9.54 3.33 -11.56
CA LEU A 84 8.82 4.53 -11.14
C LEU A 84 8.09 4.32 -9.82
N ALA A 85 7.51 3.14 -9.61
CA ALA A 85 6.88 2.79 -8.34
C ALA A 85 7.90 2.82 -7.20
N TRP A 86 9.08 2.26 -7.43
CA TRP A 86 10.17 2.27 -6.46
C TRP A 86 10.61 3.70 -6.09
N GLU A 87 10.67 4.60 -7.07
CA GLU A 87 11.02 6.00 -6.81
C GLU A 87 10.03 6.72 -5.90
N HIS A 88 8.78 6.25 -5.84
CA HIS A 88 7.77 6.83 -4.94
C HIS A 88 7.92 6.40 -3.49
N ALA A 89 8.71 5.38 -3.21
CA ALA A 89 8.95 4.91 -1.85
C ALA A 89 10.01 5.79 -1.18
N THR A 90 9.60 6.60 -0.21
CA THR A 90 10.53 7.48 0.49
C THR A 90 11.03 6.81 1.77
N GLU A 91 12.27 7.13 2.16
CA GLU A 91 12.86 6.64 3.40
C GLU A 91 12.00 7.02 4.62
N ALA A 92 11.51 8.25 4.66
CA ALA A 92 10.65 8.71 5.75
C ALA A 92 9.37 7.88 5.87
N GLN A 93 8.75 7.53 4.74
CA GLN A 93 7.56 6.72 4.69
C GLN A 93 7.82 5.30 5.18
N LEU A 94 8.90 4.70 4.72
CA LEU A 94 9.31 3.35 5.12
C LEU A 94 9.65 3.29 6.60
N THR A 95 10.28 4.33 7.14
CA THR A 95 10.56 4.44 8.57
C THR A 95 9.27 4.45 9.39
N ARG A 96 8.27 5.24 8.96
CA ARG A 96 6.98 5.29 9.65
C ARG A 96 6.27 3.93 9.64
N VAL A 97 6.29 3.24 8.50
CA VAL A 97 5.68 1.90 8.38
C VAL A 97 6.41 0.91 9.28
N SER A 98 7.73 0.99 9.36
CA SER A 98 8.53 0.15 10.25
C SER A 98 8.15 0.35 11.71
N MET A 99 8.02 1.60 12.13
CA MET A 99 7.63 1.94 13.50
C MET A 99 6.22 1.44 13.82
N ALA A 100 5.30 1.57 12.86
CA ALA A 100 3.94 1.04 13.00
C ALA A 100 3.94 -0.49 13.11
N CYS A 101 4.78 -1.17 12.33
CA CYS A 101 4.93 -2.62 12.39
C CYS A 101 5.47 -3.08 13.76
N GLU A 102 6.45 -2.36 14.28
CA GLU A 102 7.00 -2.64 15.61
C GLU A 102 5.93 -2.53 16.68
N ARG A 103 5.07 -1.52 16.62
CA ARG A 103 3.93 -1.39 17.52
C ARG A 103 3.01 -2.62 17.44
N CYS A 104 2.68 -3.05 16.22
CA CYS A 104 1.84 -4.22 16.00
C CYS A 104 2.51 -5.49 16.56
N MET A 105 3.81 -5.63 16.38
CA MET A 105 4.55 -6.77 16.92
C MET A 105 4.45 -6.82 18.43
N LEU A 106 4.58 -5.69 19.11
CA LEU A 106 4.46 -5.61 20.57
C LEU A 106 3.04 -5.97 21.02
N GLU A 107 2.02 -5.49 20.31
CA GLU A 107 0.62 -5.80 20.58
C GLU A 107 0.31 -7.29 20.38
N MET A 108 1.02 -7.95 19.49
CA MET A 108 0.80 -9.35 19.12
C MET A 108 1.80 -10.32 19.75
N ALA A 109 2.60 -9.87 20.70
CA ALA A 109 3.62 -10.72 21.33
C ALA A 109 3.02 -11.97 21.96
N GLY A 110 1.80 -11.87 22.52
CA GLY A 110 1.07 -13.01 23.10
C GLY A 110 0.55 -14.00 22.05
N ASP A 111 0.57 -13.64 20.77
CA ASP A 111 0.09 -14.48 19.67
C ASP A 111 1.23 -15.24 18.96
N GLY A 112 2.40 -15.29 19.58
CA GLY A 112 3.54 -16.04 19.05
C GLY A 112 4.35 -15.29 17.99
N ILE A 113 4.17 -13.99 17.85
CA ILE A 113 5.00 -13.15 16.99
C ILE A 113 6.33 -12.85 17.70
N ALA A 114 7.43 -13.24 17.07
CA ALA A 114 8.79 -13.07 17.61
C ALA A 114 9.68 -12.19 16.73
N ASP A 115 9.28 -11.91 15.49
CA ASP A 115 10.10 -11.17 14.54
C ASP A 115 9.20 -10.35 13.60
N MET A 116 9.79 -9.41 12.91
CA MET A 116 9.08 -8.61 11.91
C MET A 116 9.96 -8.32 10.71
N ARG A 117 9.30 -8.03 9.61
CA ARG A 117 9.94 -7.72 8.32
C ARG A 117 9.13 -6.66 7.59
N LEU A 118 9.81 -5.73 6.94
CA LEU A 118 9.17 -4.80 6.03
C LEU A 118 9.49 -5.20 4.59
N ASP A 119 8.46 -5.43 3.80
CA ASP A 119 8.56 -5.69 2.37
C ASP A 119 8.05 -4.48 1.58
N LEU A 120 8.66 -4.23 0.44
CA LEU A 120 8.20 -3.24 -0.52
C LEU A 120 7.67 -3.96 -1.75
N ALA A 121 6.40 -3.76 -2.08
CA ALA A 121 5.76 -4.36 -3.24
C ALA A 121 5.53 -3.30 -4.31
N LEU A 122 6.03 -3.56 -5.51
CA LEU A 122 5.93 -2.68 -6.66
C LEU A 122 4.95 -3.28 -7.66
N VAL A 123 4.01 -2.47 -8.13
CA VAL A 123 3.00 -2.89 -9.09
C VAL A 123 3.05 -1.98 -10.31
N ASP A 124 3.20 -2.55 -11.50
CA ASP A 124 3.25 -1.78 -12.74
C ASP A 124 1.84 -1.55 -13.33
N ALA A 125 1.77 -0.85 -14.47
CA ALA A 125 0.51 -0.52 -15.13
C ALA A 125 -0.28 -1.76 -15.59
N ARG A 126 0.37 -2.90 -15.71
CA ARG A 126 -0.27 -4.17 -16.09
C ARG A 126 -0.68 -5.02 -14.89
N GLY A 127 -0.48 -4.50 -13.69
CA GLY A 127 -0.78 -5.22 -12.46
C GLY A 127 0.25 -6.28 -12.09
N ARG A 128 1.43 -6.27 -12.71
CA ARG A 128 2.51 -7.21 -12.37
C ARG A 128 3.16 -6.78 -11.06
N VAL A 129 3.33 -7.72 -10.17
CA VAL A 129 3.84 -7.48 -8.82
C VAL A 129 5.29 -7.94 -8.72
N GLU A 130 6.14 -7.07 -8.19
CA GLU A 130 7.50 -7.39 -7.80
C GLU A 130 7.65 -7.09 -6.31
N VAL A 131 8.09 -8.07 -5.52
CA VAL A 131 8.24 -7.93 -4.08
C VAL A 131 9.72 -7.88 -3.72
N MET A 132 10.11 -6.84 -3.00
CA MET A 132 11.44 -6.70 -2.41
C MET A 132 11.32 -7.07 -0.94
N GLU A 133 11.63 -8.33 -0.62
CA GLU A 133 11.52 -8.86 0.74
C GLU A 133 12.62 -8.29 1.64
N ALA A 134 12.27 -8.08 2.90
CA ALA A 134 13.18 -7.56 3.90
C ALA A 134 13.90 -6.29 3.42
N PHE A 135 13.14 -5.40 2.78
CA PHE A 135 13.67 -4.14 2.27
C PHE A 135 14.26 -3.31 3.41
N ILE A 136 13.61 -3.35 4.59
CA ILE A 136 14.23 -2.93 5.84
C ILE A 136 14.20 -4.14 6.76
N HIS A 137 15.38 -4.54 7.18
CA HIS A 137 15.55 -5.69 8.06
C HIS A 137 15.94 -5.23 9.47
N TYR A 138 15.29 -5.80 10.45
CA TYR A 138 15.51 -5.49 11.86
C TYR A 138 16.20 -6.64 12.58
#